data_ed820a3acb2c7e7e16887d3012fb9058
#
_entry.id   ed820a3acb2c7e7e16887d3012fb9058
#
_cell.length_a   1.000
_cell.length_b   1.000
_cell.length_c   1.000
_cell.angle_alpha   90.00
_cell.angle_beta   90.00
_cell.angle_gamma   90.00
#
_symmetry.space_group_name_H-M   'P 1'
#
loop_
_entity.id
_entity.type
_entity.pdbx_description
1 polymer ?
#
loop_
_entity_poly.entity_id
_entity_poly.type
_entity_poly.pdbx_seq_one_letter_code
_entity_poly.pdbx_strand_id
1 'polypeptide(L)'
;FMRHASPSPLSQLFEALDVNERLHEGEGGKKLWVDAVKTVTETRKQVLRNCHYIRPLVPPMVHGKKWEEGNTEQMANDMDYWAFEPGAKWHGFDGYGKGQYFIDPMKLQFVTEGIDVENGGYEKFGIPGNILANYLRENGIIPEKCDLNDILFLMTPAESATKMDDLVAKLIRFEQLIDEDAPMSEVLPSIYNAYEEKYRGYTIRRLCQEMHDFYKDRKVSTLQKQLFLADYFPEYVMNPQEAQFEYMRGHGDLVDLTEAEGRIALEGALPYPPGVLCVHPG
;
A
#
# COMPACT_ATOMS: atom_id res chain seq x y z
N PHE A 1 3.26 17.34 24.97
CA PHE A 1 2.01 16.61 24.71
C PHE A 1 0.80 17.55 24.69
N MET A 2 0.58 18.34 25.72
CA MET A 2 -0.59 19.23 25.87
C MET A 2 -0.73 20.29 24.76
N ARG A 3 0.35 20.68 24.07
CA ARG A 3 0.30 21.65 22.96
C ARG A 3 -0.45 21.14 21.72
N HIS A 4 -0.52 19.82 21.56
CA HIS A 4 -1.13 19.19 20.39
C HIS A 4 -2.46 18.49 20.70
N ALA A 5 -2.94 18.59 21.94
CA ALA A 5 -4.21 18.07 22.37
C ALA A 5 -5.28 19.17 22.40
N SER A 6 -6.46 18.88 21.90
CA SER A 6 -7.59 19.79 22.02
C SER A 6 -8.08 19.84 23.47
N PRO A 7 -8.22 21.03 24.08
CA PRO A 7 -8.80 21.16 25.41
C PRO A 7 -10.34 21.06 25.40
N SER A 8 -10.96 21.03 24.21
CA SER A 8 -12.41 21.01 24.06
C SER A 8 -12.88 19.61 23.64
N PRO A 9 -13.39 18.80 24.58
CA PRO A 9 -13.91 17.48 24.24
C PRO A 9 -15.18 17.62 23.41
N LEU A 10 -15.27 16.79 22.36
CA LEU A 10 -16.46 16.66 21.54
C LEU A 10 -17.23 15.43 22.00
N SER A 11 -18.37 15.64 22.67
CA SER A 11 -19.18 14.58 23.27
C SER A 11 -19.56 13.49 22.26
N GLN A 12 -19.85 13.86 21.03
CA GLN A 12 -20.19 12.92 19.97
C GLN A 12 -19.07 11.91 19.66
N LEU A 13 -17.79 12.30 19.83
CA LEU A 13 -16.67 11.36 19.67
C LEU A 13 -16.63 10.34 20.83
N PHE A 14 -16.90 10.76 22.06
CA PHE A 14 -16.96 9.86 23.20
C PHE A 14 -18.14 8.91 23.08
N GLU A 15 -19.32 9.42 22.68
CA GLU A 15 -20.49 8.58 22.42
C GLU A 15 -20.21 7.55 21.32
N ALA A 16 -19.55 7.98 20.22
CA ALA A 16 -19.17 7.08 19.14
C ALA A 16 -18.20 5.99 19.61
N LEU A 17 -17.25 6.30 20.49
CA LEU A 17 -16.34 5.31 21.08
C LEU A 17 -17.09 4.30 21.97
N ASP A 18 -18.00 4.76 22.82
CA ASP A 18 -18.81 3.89 23.68
C ASP A 18 -19.71 2.96 22.86
N VAL A 19 -20.39 3.50 21.85
CA VAL A 19 -21.21 2.70 20.92
C VAL A 19 -20.36 1.69 20.17
N ASN A 20 -19.17 2.08 19.73
CA ASN A 20 -18.25 1.21 19.00
C ASN A 20 -17.75 0.06 19.90
N GLU A 21 -17.42 0.34 21.18
CA GLU A 21 -17.06 -0.69 22.14
C GLU A 21 -18.19 -1.72 22.29
N ARG A 22 -19.43 -1.27 22.49
CA ARG A 22 -20.61 -2.15 22.61
C ARG A 22 -20.87 -2.98 21.36
N LEU A 23 -20.66 -2.40 20.18
CA LEU A 23 -20.80 -3.10 18.91
C LEU A 23 -19.84 -4.29 18.79
N HIS A 24 -18.66 -4.20 19.41
CA HIS A 24 -17.62 -5.22 19.33
C HIS A 24 -17.67 -6.25 20.48
N GLU A 25 -18.58 -6.09 21.45
CA GLU A 25 -18.72 -7.03 22.56
C GLU A 25 -19.42 -8.34 22.15
N GLY A 26 -19.01 -9.43 22.82
CA GLY A 26 -19.67 -10.72 22.79
C GLY A 26 -19.68 -11.40 21.41
N GLU A 27 -20.63 -12.31 21.23
CA GLU A 27 -20.76 -13.09 20.00
C GLU A 27 -21.18 -12.25 18.79
N GLY A 28 -21.87 -11.14 19.00
CA GLY A 28 -22.25 -10.19 17.95
C GLY A 28 -21.02 -9.52 17.32
N GLY A 29 -20.13 -9.01 18.16
CA GLY A 29 -18.87 -8.40 17.71
C GLY A 29 -17.96 -9.42 17.02
N LYS A 30 -17.84 -10.61 17.59
CA LYS A 30 -17.08 -11.71 16.97
C LYS A 30 -17.64 -12.06 15.59
N LYS A 31 -18.96 -12.23 15.48
CA LYS A 31 -19.62 -12.54 14.19
C LYS A 31 -19.40 -11.44 13.17
N LEU A 32 -19.48 -10.17 13.57
CA LEU A 32 -19.23 -9.01 12.70
C LEU A 32 -17.86 -9.10 12.01
N TRP A 33 -16.80 -9.38 12.78
CA TRP A 33 -15.45 -9.49 12.25
C TRP A 33 -15.22 -10.77 11.44
N VAL A 34 -15.76 -11.91 11.88
CA VAL A 34 -15.66 -13.16 11.11
C VAL A 34 -16.33 -13.02 9.75
N ASP A 35 -17.48 -12.41 9.66
CA ASP A 35 -18.18 -12.18 8.40
C ASP A 35 -17.40 -11.18 7.50
N ALA A 36 -16.79 -10.16 8.08
CA ALA A 36 -15.92 -9.25 7.35
C ALA A 36 -14.68 -9.97 6.76
N VAL A 37 -14.01 -10.79 7.57
CA VAL A 37 -12.85 -11.58 7.10
C VAL A 37 -13.26 -12.57 6.00
N LYS A 38 -14.44 -13.19 6.07
CA LYS A 38 -14.96 -14.04 4.99
C LYS A 38 -15.12 -13.25 3.69
N THR A 39 -15.71 -12.06 3.76
CA THR A 39 -15.91 -11.20 2.59
C THR A 39 -14.57 -10.88 1.90
N VAL A 40 -13.58 -10.42 2.64
CA VAL A 40 -12.27 -10.09 2.06
C VAL A 40 -11.46 -11.32 1.65
N THR A 41 -11.73 -12.48 2.25
CA THR A 41 -11.16 -13.77 1.84
C THR A 41 -11.70 -14.20 0.47
N GLU A 42 -13.01 -14.12 0.26
CA GLU A 42 -13.62 -14.43 -1.04
C GLU A 42 -13.16 -13.45 -2.12
N THR A 43 -13.00 -12.18 -1.79
CA THR A 43 -12.42 -11.17 -2.72
C THR A 43 -11.02 -11.59 -3.17
N ARG A 44 -10.13 -11.99 -2.25
CA ARG A 44 -8.78 -12.48 -2.61
C ARG A 44 -8.81 -13.73 -3.48
N LYS A 45 -9.72 -14.66 -3.19
CA LYS A 45 -9.90 -15.87 -4.01
C LYS A 45 -10.38 -15.55 -5.42
N GLN A 46 -11.30 -14.59 -5.56
CA GLN A 46 -11.76 -14.16 -6.89
C GLN A 46 -10.62 -13.55 -7.69
N VAL A 47 -9.78 -12.70 -7.08
CA VAL A 47 -8.60 -12.13 -7.75
C VAL A 47 -7.62 -13.24 -8.15
N LEU A 48 -7.29 -14.19 -7.25
CA LEU A 48 -6.38 -15.31 -7.56
C LEU A 48 -6.88 -16.19 -8.73
N ARG A 49 -8.19 -16.30 -8.89
CA ARG A 49 -8.78 -17.14 -9.95
C ARG A 49 -8.90 -16.43 -11.31
N ASN A 50 -9.00 -15.11 -11.31
CA ASN A 50 -9.39 -14.35 -12.49
C ASN A 50 -8.34 -13.34 -12.97
N CYS A 51 -7.35 -13.02 -12.14
CA CYS A 51 -6.26 -12.10 -12.46
C CYS A 51 -4.93 -12.84 -12.57
N HIS A 52 -4.03 -12.34 -13.41
CA HIS A 52 -2.70 -12.90 -13.60
C HIS A 52 -1.58 -11.89 -13.36
N TYR A 53 -1.82 -10.60 -13.56
CA TYR A 53 -0.88 -9.50 -13.24
C TYR A 53 -1.06 -8.96 -11.82
N ILE A 54 -2.23 -9.16 -11.21
CA ILE A 54 -2.58 -8.63 -9.89
C ILE A 54 -2.85 -9.81 -8.95
N ARG A 55 -2.15 -9.87 -7.83
CA ARG A 55 -2.26 -10.97 -6.85
C ARG A 55 -2.41 -10.43 -5.44
N PRO A 56 -3.28 -11.00 -4.61
CA PRO A 56 -3.27 -10.70 -3.19
C PRO A 56 -1.97 -11.18 -2.53
N LEU A 57 -1.48 -10.44 -1.56
CA LEU A 57 -0.34 -10.84 -0.74
C LEU A 57 -0.81 -11.88 0.30
N VAL A 58 -0.68 -13.15 -0.03
CA VAL A 58 -1.08 -14.30 0.82
C VAL A 58 -0.11 -15.46 0.60
N PRO A 59 0.00 -16.40 1.56
CA PRO A 59 0.77 -17.63 1.36
C PRO A 59 0.27 -18.40 0.14
N PRO A 60 1.12 -18.87 -0.76
CA PRO A 60 0.68 -19.64 -1.94
C PRO A 60 0.10 -21.01 -1.58
N MET A 61 0.56 -21.60 -0.47
CA MET A 61 0.16 -22.92 0.00
C MET A 61 -0.06 -22.90 1.50
N VAL A 62 -1.16 -23.49 1.97
CA VAL A 62 -1.47 -23.72 3.40
C VAL A 62 -2.03 -25.13 3.57
N HIS A 63 -1.57 -25.87 4.56
CA HIS A 63 -1.98 -27.26 4.81
C HIS A 63 -1.91 -28.17 3.57
N GLY A 64 -0.91 -27.94 2.69
CA GLY A 64 -0.70 -28.75 1.48
C GLY A 64 -1.65 -28.47 0.32
N LYS A 65 -2.46 -27.42 0.40
CA LYS A 65 -3.36 -26.96 -0.66
C LYS A 65 -3.04 -25.52 -1.05
N LYS A 66 -3.45 -25.10 -2.25
CA LYS A 66 -3.39 -23.70 -2.63
C LYS A 66 -4.25 -22.87 -1.69
N TRP A 67 -3.81 -21.66 -1.39
CA TRP A 67 -4.50 -20.77 -0.46
C TRP A 67 -5.99 -20.58 -0.83
N GLU A 68 -6.28 -20.34 -2.10
CA GLU A 68 -7.63 -20.12 -2.62
C GLU A 68 -8.55 -21.36 -2.58
N GLU A 69 -7.97 -22.55 -2.35
CA GLU A 69 -8.74 -23.80 -2.20
C GLU A 69 -9.21 -24.03 -0.76
N GLY A 70 -8.74 -23.22 0.20
CA GLY A 70 -9.16 -23.28 1.59
C GLY A 70 -10.66 -23.02 1.77
N ASN A 71 -11.26 -23.62 2.79
CA ASN A 71 -12.64 -23.31 3.15
C ASN A 71 -12.70 -21.92 3.82
N THR A 72 -13.50 -20.99 3.29
CA THR A 72 -13.58 -19.60 3.75
C THR A 72 -13.97 -19.47 5.23
N GLU A 73 -14.87 -20.30 5.72
CA GLU A 73 -15.26 -20.33 7.14
C GLU A 73 -14.09 -20.73 8.03
N GLN A 74 -13.32 -21.73 7.61
CA GLN A 74 -12.11 -22.15 8.32
C GLN A 74 -11.05 -21.04 8.27
N MET A 75 -10.80 -20.47 7.10
CA MET A 75 -9.77 -19.43 6.89
C MET A 75 -10.01 -18.19 7.75
N ALA A 76 -11.28 -17.85 8.03
CA ALA A 76 -11.62 -16.72 8.91
C ALA A 76 -11.30 -16.98 10.40
N ASN A 77 -11.02 -18.22 10.80
CA ASN A 77 -10.75 -18.61 12.17
C ASN A 77 -9.41 -19.32 12.38
N ASP A 78 -8.60 -19.48 11.31
CA ASP A 78 -7.34 -20.21 11.33
C ASP A 78 -6.20 -19.29 10.89
N MET A 79 -5.34 -18.95 11.85
CA MET A 79 -4.22 -18.03 11.66
C MET A 79 -3.15 -18.53 10.69
N ASP A 80 -3.08 -19.84 10.43
CA ASP A 80 -2.10 -20.40 9.49
C ASP A 80 -2.29 -19.87 8.06
N TYR A 81 -3.52 -19.49 7.68
CA TYR A 81 -3.79 -18.87 6.38
C TYR A 81 -3.26 -17.43 6.24
N TRP A 82 -2.86 -16.82 7.35
CA TRP A 82 -2.42 -15.43 7.42
C TRP A 82 -0.98 -15.27 7.91
N ALA A 83 -0.29 -16.38 8.19
CA ALA A 83 1.03 -16.35 8.78
C ALA A 83 2.12 -15.96 7.76
N PHE A 84 3.04 -15.10 8.18
CA PHE A 84 4.33 -14.91 7.52
C PHE A 84 5.31 -15.94 8.07
N GLU A 85 5.55 -17.02 7.31
CA GLU A 85 6.56 -18.02 7.69
C GLU A 85 7.97 -17.45 7.41
N PRO A 86 8.90 -17.46 8.39
CA PRO A 86 10.24 -16.91 8.22
C PRO A 86 10.97 -17.50 7.03
N GLY A 87 11.58 -16.65 6.20
CA GLY A 87 12.34 -17.06 5.03
C GLY A 87 11.53 -17.63 3.87
N ALA A 88 10.18 -17.52 3.92
CA ALA A 88 9.36 -17.96 2.80
C ALA A 88 9.56 -17.04 1.59
N LYS A 89 9.78 -17.64 0.41
CA LYS A 89 10.15 -16.93 -0.81
C LYS A 89 9.08 -15.94 -1.31
N TRP A 90 7.80 -16.25 -1.10
CA TRP A 90 6.69 -15.45 -1.60
C TRP A 90 6.60 -14.02 -1.02
N HIS A 91 7.28 -13.76 0.11
CA HIS A 91 7.37 -12.42 0.71
C HIS A 91 8.80 -11.93 0.95
N GLY A 92 9.79 -12.83 1.00
CA GLY A 92 11.21 -12.50 1.16
C GLY A 92 11.63 -11.95 2.53
N PHE A 93 10.75 -11.96 3.54
CA PHE A 93 11.09 -11.50 4.89
C PHE A 93 11.69 -12.62 5.72
N ASP A 94 12.72 -12.31 6.50
CA ASP A 94 13.43 -13.23 7.39
C ASP A 94 13.90 -12.52 8.66
N GLY A 95 14.56 -13.23 9.57
CA GLY A 95 15.14 -12.66 10.80
C GLY A 95 14.15 -12.59 11.98
N TYR A 96 13.03 -13.30 11.92
CA TYR A 96 12.02 -13.38 12.99
C TYR A 96 11.61 -14.85 13.24
N GLY A 97 10.92 -15.12 14.35
CA GLY A 97 10.45 -16.46 14.72
C GLY A 97 9.10 -16.80 14.08
N LYS A 98 8.84 -18.08 13.88
CA LYS A 98 7.53 -18.59 13.45
C LYS A 98 6.41 -18.09 14.37
N GLY A 99 5.29 -17.63 13.77
CA GLY A 99 4.12 -17.13 14.49
C GLY A 99 4.29 -15.74 15.12
N GLN A 100 5.32 -14.98 14.75
CA GLN A 100 5.49 -13.61 15.22
C GLN A 100 4.77 -12.57 14.35
N TYR A 101 4.61 -12.84 13.06
CA TYR A 101 3.97 -11.90 12.13
C TYR A 101 2.86 -12.58 11.33
N PHE A 102 1.78 -11.82 11.13
CA PHE A 102 0.60 -12.25 10.41
C PHE A 102 0.13 -11.15 9.48
N ILE A 103 -0.47 -11.54 8.36
CA ILE A 103 -1.22 -10.64 7.51
C ILE A 103 -2.47 -10.20 8.27
N ASP A 104 -2.73 -8.91 8.35
CA ASP A 104 -4.02 -8.40 8.77
C ASP A 104 -5.04 -8.64 7.64
N PRO A 105 -6.05 -9.51 7.84
CA PRO A 105 -7.03 -9.81 6.80
C PRO A 105 -7.76 -8.58 6.27
N MET A 106 -7.94 -7.56 7.13
CA MET A 106 -8.67 -6.33 6.79
C MET A 106 -7.81 -5.32 6.03
N LYS A 107 -6.51 -5.57 5.91
CA LYS A 107 -5.61 -4.86 4.99
C LYS A 107 -5.54 -5.63 3.68
N LEU A 108 -6.45 -5.30 2.78
CA LEU A 108 -6.54 -5.95 1.47
C LEU A 108 -5.46 -5.40 0.55
N GLN A 109 -4.32 -6.07 0.53
CA GLN A 109 -3.16 -5.70 -0.29
C GLN A 109 -3.08 -6.57 -1.53
N PHE A 110 -2.89 -5.92 -2.67
CA PHE A 110 -2.59 -6.55 -3.95
C PHE A 110 -1.22 -6.13 -4.44
N VAL A 111 -0.45 -7.11 -4.90
CA VAL A 111 0.84 -6.92 -5.57
C VAL A 111 0.60 -6.98 -7.07
N THR A 112 1.22 -6.06 -7.80
CA THR A 112 1.19 -6.04 -9.27
C THR A 112 2.46 -6.62 -9.85
N GLU A 113 2.41 -7.10 -11.11
CA GLU A 113 3.57 -7.56 -11.88
C GLU A 113 4.70 -6.52 -11.88
N GLY A 114 5.96 -6.95 -11.83
CA GLY A 114 7.13 -6.08 -12.01
C GLY A 114 8.30 -6.33 -11.08
N ILE A 115 8.09 -6.89 -9.88
CA ILE A 115 9.15 -7.23 -8.95
C ILE A 115 9.09 -8.73 -8.64
N ASP A 116 10.19 -9.43 -8.94
CA ASP A 116 10.44 -10.78 -8.47
C ASP A 116 10.80 -10.73 -6.99
N VAL A 117 9.82 -10.97 -6.14
CA VAL A 117 10.00 -10.92 -4.68
C VAL A 117 10.94 -12.01 -4.19
N GLU A 118 10.97 -13.16 -4.86
CA GLU A 118 11.83 -14.29 -4.50
C GLU A 118 13.31 -14.00 -4.72
N ASN A 119 13.66 -13.38 -5.85
CA ASN A 119 15.05 -13.11 -6.23
C ASN A 119 15.44 -11.63 -6.03
N GLY A 120 14.50 -10.76 -5.68
CA GLY A 120 14.72 -9.34 -5.42
C GLY A 120 15.03 -8.51 -6.67
N GLY A 121 14.75 -9.06 -7.85
CA GLY A 121 14.98 -8.42 -9.13
C GLY A 121 13.74 -7.75 -9.73
N TYR A 122 13.96 -7.00 -10.81
CA TYR A 122 12.87 -6.49 -11.64
C TYR A 122 12.55 -7.48 -12.76
N GLU A 123 11.28 -7.70 -13.02
CA GLU A 123 10.79 -8.50 -14.15
C GLU A 123 10.95 -7.74 -15.48
N LYS A 124 10.58 -8.38 -16.60
CA LYS A 124 10.67 -7.74 -17.93
C LYS A 124 9.59 -6.69 -18.13
N PHE A 125 8.39 -6.96 -17.64
CA PHE A 125 7.24 -6.07 -17.67
C PHE A 125 6.83 -5.75 -16.24
N GLY A 126 6.23 -4.58 -16.02
CA GLY A 126 5.71 -4.24 -14.70
C GLY A 126 4.56 -3.26 -14.80
N ILE A 127 3.68 -3.35 -13.81
CA ILE A 127 2.54 -2.46 -13.63
C ILE A 127 2.77 -1.66 -12.34
N PRO A 128 3.22 -0.41 -12.43
CA PRO A 128 3.35 0.45 -11.26
C PRO A 128 2.02 0.61 -10.51
N GLY A 129 2.06 0.44 -9.19
CA GLY A 129 0.85 0.48 -8.35
C GLY A 129 0.08 1.80 -8.46
N ASN A 130 0.76 2.92 -8.71
CA ASN A 130 0.10 4.21 -8.90
C ASN A 130 -0.69 4.30 -10.22
N ILE A 131 -0.35 3.57 -11.26
CA ILE A 131 -1.15 3.49 -12.49
C ILE A 131 -2.47 2.80 -12.19
N LEU A 132 -2.43 1.62 -11.55
CA LEU A 132 -3.63 0.92 -11.11
C LEU A 132 -4.47 1.78 -10.15
N ALA A 133 -3.84 2.47 -9.20
CA ALA A 133 -4.54 3.35 -8.27
C ALA A 133 -5.29 4.49 -8.98
N ASN A 134 -4.68 5.11 -9.99
CA ASN A 134 -5.33 6.16 -10.77
C ASN A 134 -6.49 5.62 -11.62
N TYR A 135 -6.31 4.45 -12.26
CA TYR A 135 -7.41 3.78 -12.97
C TYR A 135 -8.61 3.52 -12.05
N LEU A 136 -8.36 3.00 -10.85
CA LEU A 136 -9.42 2.73 -9.88
C LEU A 136 -10.12 4.01 -9.40
N ARG A 137 -9.36 5.11 -9.17
CA ARG A 137 -9.96 6.43 -8.83
C ARG A 137 -10.84 6.97 -9.94
N GLU A 138 -10.42 6.86 -11.20
CA GLU A 138 -11.23 7.24 -12.38
C GLU A 138 -12.54 6.42 -12.44
N ASN A 139 -12.52 5.20 -11.88
CA ASN A 139 -13.65 4.30 -11.81
C ASN A 139 -14.38 4.30 -10.45
N GLY A 140 -14.17 5.32 -9.61
CA GLY A 140 -14.92 5.54 -8.38
C GLY A 140 -14.46 4.67 -7.19
N ILE A 141 -13.28 4.04 -7.25
CA ILE A 141 -12.68 3.29 -6.14
C ILE A 141 -11.42 4.00 -5.67
N ILE A 142 -11.39 4.39 -4.41
CA ILE A 142 -10.26 5.09 -3.79
C ILE A 142 -9.48 4.10 -2.92
N PRO A 143 -8.26 3.70 -3.32
CA PRO A 143 -7.39 2.91 -2.46
C PRO A 143 -6.84 3.76 -1.31
N GLU A 144 -6.46 3.13 -0.22
CA GLU A 144 -5.78 3.77 0.90
C GLU A 144 -4.44 4.32 0.47
N LYS A 145 -3.63 3.48 -0.14
CA LYS A 145 -2.32 3.84 -0.67
C LYS A 145 -1.87 2.91 -1.79
N CYS A 146 -0.85 3.33 -2.50
CA CYS A 146 -0.11 2.51 -3.46
C CYS A 146 1.39 2.78 -3.29
N ASP A 147 2.20 1.80 -3.63
CA ASP A 147 3.64 1.90 -3.70
C ASP A 147 4.13 1.45 -5.07
N LEU A 148 5.41 1.10 -5.22
CA LEU A 148 6.02 0.78 -6.52
C LEU A 148 5.21 -0.24 -7.33
N ASN A 149 4.95 -1.39 -6.72
CA ASN A 149 4.20 -2.49 -7.34
C ASN A 149 3.15 -3.08 -6.39
N ASP A 150 2.49 -2.24 -5.63
CA ASP A 150 1.38 -2.67 -4.79
C ASP A 150 0.30 -1.61 -4.63
N ILE A 151 -0.84 -2.06 -4.13
CA ILE A 151 -1.98 -1.23 -3.77
C ILE A 151 -2.67 -1.80 -2.54
N LEU A 152 -3.07 -0.94 -1.62
CA LEU A 152 -3.69 -1.31 -0.36
C LEU A 152 -5.08 -0.69 -0.21
N PHE A 153 -6.02 -1.49 0.29
CA PHE A 153 -7.33 -1.05 0.75
C PHE A 153 -7.50 -1.37 2.24
N LEU A 154 -8.01 -0.42 2.99
CA LEU A 154 -8.46 -0.66 4.37
C LEU A 154 -9.91 -1.10 4.35
N MET A 155 -10.14 -2.32 4.78
CA MET A 155 -11.49 -2.90 4.86
C MET A 155 -12.08 -2.71 6.24
N THR A 156 -13.38 -2.59 6.30
CA THR A 156 -14.15 -2.52 7.54
C THR A 156 -15.30 -3.52 7.51
N PRO A 157 -15.91 -3.84 8.64
CA PRO A 157 -17.12 -4.69 8.66
C PRO A 157 -18.32 -4.09 7.90
N ALA A 158 -18.25 -2.81 7.53
CA ALA A 158 -19.30 -2.15 6.74
C ALA A 158 -19.20 -2.40 5.23
N GLU A 159 -18.16 -3.08 4.77
CA GLU A 159 -18.00 -3.38 3.34
C GLU A 159 -18.92 -4.52 2.90
N SER A 160 -19.65 -4.30 1.80
CA SER A 160 -20.58 -5.31 1.25
C SER A 160 -19.90 -6.18 0.20
N ALA A 161 -20.41 -7.39 0.00
CA ALA A 161 -19.98 -8.28 -1.08
C ALA A 161 -20.12 -7.59 -2.45
N THR A 162 -21.17 -6.80 -2.69
CA THR A 162 -21.37 -6.07 -3.95
C THR A 162 -20.25 -5.07 -4.24
N LYS A 163 -19.75 -4.35 -3.23
CA LYS A 163 -18.61 -3.45 -3.41
C LYS A 163 -17.33 -4.23 -3.74
N MET A 164 -17.16 -5.39 -3.13
CA MET A 164 -16.01 -6.26 -3.41
C MET A 164 -16.07 -6.86 -4.81
N ASP A 165 -17.25 -7.28 -5.26
CA ASP A 165 -17.47 -7.76 -6.62
C ASP A 165 -17.19 -6.67 -7.66
N ASP A 166 -17.58 -5.41 -7.38
CA ASP A 166 -17.27 -4.26 -8.23
C ASP A 166 -15.74 -4.00 -8.29
N LEU A 167 -15.05 -4.07 -7.15
CA LEU A 167 -13.58 -3.98 -7.13
C LEU A 167 -12.95 -5.07 -8.00
N VAL A 168 -13.34 -6.33 -7.81
CA VAL A 168 -12.81 -7.46 -8.59
C VAL A 168 -13.07 -7.27 -10.08
N ALA A 169 -14.29 -6.87 -10.47
CA ALA A 169 -14.62 -6.62 -11.87
C ALA A 169 -13.73 -5.55 -12.50
N LYS A 170 -13.41 -4.48 -11.76
CA LYS A 170 -12.52 -3.42 -12.24
C LYS A 170 -11.06 -3.87 -12.33
N LEU A 171 -10.58 -4.70 -11.40
CA LEU A 171 -9.25 -5.29 -11.50
C LEU A 171 -9.13 -6.19 -12.74
N ILE A 172 -10.11 -7.04 -12.98
CA ILE A 172 -10.17 -7.90 -14.20
C ILE A 172 -10.20 -7.03 -15.47
N ARG A 173 -11.05 -5.98 -15.49
CA ARG A 173 -11.12 -5.09 -16.66
C ARG A 173 -9.80 -4.36 -16.90
N PHE A 174 -9.11 -3.94 -15.85
CA PHE A 174 -7.79 -3.32 -15.99
C PHE A 174 -6.77 -4.25 -16.65
N GLU A 175 -6.71 -5.51 -16.26
CA GLU A 175 -5.83 -6.50 -16.90
C GLU A 175 -6.18 -6.71 -18.38
N GLN A 176 -7.48 -6.78 -18.71
CA GLN A 176 -7.91 -6.85 -20.10
C GLN A 176 -7.45 -5.63 -20.91
N LEU A 177 -7.55 -4.42 -20.35
CA LEU A 177 -7.07 -3.20 -21.00
C LEU A 177 -5.55 -3.21 -21.22
N ILE A 178 -4.78 -3.80 -20.30
CA ILE A 178 -3.35 -4.04 -20.48
C ILE A 178 -3.09 -5.02 -21.63
N ASP A 179 -3.83 -6.12 -21.71
CA ASP A 179 -3.68 -7.14 -22.76
C ASP A 179 -4.14 -6.64 -24.13
N GLU A 180 -5.18 -5.84 -24.17
CA GLU A 180 -5.71 -5.18 -25.38
C GLU A 180 -4.80 -4.04 -25.85
N ASP A 181 -3.78 -3.66 -25.08
CA ASP A 181 -2.94 -2.49 -25.30
C ASP A 181 -3.75 -1.20 -25.52
N ALA A 182 -4.78 -1.03 -24.68
CA ALA A 182 -5.77 0.03 -24.78
C ALA A 182 -5.16 1.44 -24.76
N PRO A 183 -5.75 2.42 -25.49
CA PRO A 183 -5.27 3.80 -25.48
C PRO A 183 -5.34 4.41 -24.07
N MET A 184 -4.32 5.17 -23.69
CA MET A 184 -4.31 5.87 -22.40
C MET A 184 -5.50 6.82 -22.24
N SER A 185 -6.01 7.40 -23.33
CA SER A 185 -7.22 8.24 -23.34
C SER A 185 -8.50 7.51 -22.90
N GLU A 186 -8.55 6.18 -23.05
CA GLU A 186 -9.63 5.34 -22.55
C GLU A 186 -9.44 4.97 -21.08
N VAL A 187 -8.21 4.59 -20.71
CA VAL A 187 -7.91 3.99 -19.40
C VAL A 187 -7.74 5.06 -18.31
N LEU A 188 -7.11 6.18 -18.63
CA LEU A 188 -6.81 7.29 -17.73
C LEU A 188 -7.20 8.64 -18.35
N PRO A 189 -8.49 8.84 -18.68
CA PRO A 189 -8.96 10.01 -19.42
C PRO A 189 -8.63 11.34 -18.73
N SER A 190 -8.71 11.44 -17.41
CA SER A 190 -8.41 12.69 -16.70
C SER A 190 -6.93 13.08 -16.85
N ILE A 191 -6.02 12.12 -16.70
CA ILE A 191 -4.58 12.36 -16.85
C ILE A 191 -4.25 12.64 -18.31
N TYR A 192 -4.83 11.87 -19.25
CA TYR A 192 -4.62 12.08 -20.68
C TYR A 192 -5.03 13.49 -21.10
N ASN A 193 -6.23 13.93 -20.72
CA ASN A 193 -6.74 15.26 -21.07
C ASN A 193 -5.92 16.40 -20.46
N ALA A 194 -5.39 16.21 -19.25
CA ALA A 194 -4.56 17.22 -18.59
C ALA A 194 -3.18 17.38 -19.26
N TYR A 195 -2.69 16.33 -19.94
CA TYR A 195 -1.34 16.28 -20.53
C TYR A 195 -1.36 15.67 -21.94
N GLU A 196 -2.35 16.02 -22.75
CA GLU A 196 -2.58 15.43 -24.08
C GLU A 196 -1.35 15.48 -24.99
N GLU A 197 -0.65 16.60 -25.01
CA GLU A 197 0.55 16.76 -25.88
C GLU A 197 1.61 15.71 -25.53
N LYS A 198 1.79 15.41 -24.25
CA LYS A 198 2.77 14.42 -23.76
C LYS A 198 2.33 12.98 -24.06
N TYR A 199 1.05 12.69 -23.87
CA TYR A 199 0.54 11.31 -23.90
C TYR A 199 -0.16 10.93 -25.21
N ARG A 200 -0.14 11.80 -26.23
CA ARG A 200 -0.72 11.51 -27.54
C ARG A 200 -0.09 10.25 -28.14
N GLY A 201 -0.92 9.25 -28.45
CA GLY A 201 -0.48 7.95 -28.95
C GLY A 201 0.11 6.99 -27.92
N TYR A 202 -0.02 7.32 -26.63
CA TYR A 202 0.32 6.37 -25.58
C TYR A 202 -0.78 5.33 -25.39
N THR A 203 -0.35 4.10 -25.14
CA THR A 203 -1.20 3.03 -24.61
C THR A 203 -0.89 2.84 -23.13
N ILE A 204 -1.81 2.18 -22.43
CA ILE A 204 -1.63 1.90 -21.01
C ILE A 204 -0.45 0.95 -20.76
N ARG A 205 -0.26 -0.05 -21.61
CA ARG A 205 0.86 -0.99 -21.53
C ARG A 205 2.19 -0.30 -21.73
N ARG A 206 2.28 0.63 -22.70
CA ARG A 206 3.47 1.45 -22.93
C ARG A 206 3.79 2.30 -21.70
N LEU A 207 2.81 2.97 -21.11
CA LEU A 207 3.01 3.78 -19.90
C LEU A 207 3.54 2.92 -18.73
N CYS A 208 2.95 1.74 -18.52
CA CYS A 208 3.40 0.79 -17.52
C CYS A 208 4.87 0.40 -17.74
N GLN A 209 5.23 0.03 -18.97
CA GLN A 209 6.58 -0.38 -19.30
C GLN A 209 7.60 0.75 -19.09
N GLU A 210 7.33 1.96 -19.59
CA GLU A 210 8.25 3.10 -19.45
C GLU A 210 8.50 3.46 -17.98
N MET A 211 7.46 3.44 -17.13
CA MET A 211 7.61 3.68 -15.71
C MET A 211 8.34 2.54 -15.00
N HIS A 212 8.06 1.30 -15.36
CA HIS A 212 8.75 0.13 -14.85
C HIS A 212 10.26 0.16 -15.20
N ASP A 213 10.59 0.46 -16.44
CA ASP A 213 11.98 0.58 -16.88
C ASP A 213 12.71 1.70 -16.13
N PHE A 214 12.04 2.82 -15.89
CA PHE A 214 12.59 3.90 -15.04
C PHE A 214 12.90 3.41 -13.62
N TYR A 215 11.99 2.67 -13.00
CA TYR A 215 12.22 2.11 -11.66
C TYR A 215 13.39 1.14 -11.63
N LYS A 216 13.49 0.29 -12.65
CA LYS A 216 14.58 -0.67 -12.83
C LYS A 216 15.93 0.01 -13.04
N ASP A 217 16.00 0.93 -13.98
CA ASP A 217 17.24 1.65 -14.35
C ASP A 217 17.78 2.48 -13.18
N ARG A 218 16.88 3.06 -12.39
CA ARG A 218 17.22 3.87 -11.21
C ARG A 218 17.31 3.05 -9.93
N LYS A 219 17.04 1.75 -9.97
CA LYS A 219 17.04 0.86 -8.80
C LYS A 219 16.16 1.40 -7.66
N VAL A 220 14.98 1.93 -7.98
CA VAL A 220 14.13 2.66 -7.03
C VAL A 220 13.78 1.83 -5.80
N SER A 221 13.53 0.52 -5.95
CA SER A 221 13.27 -0.38 -4.80
C SER A 221 14.45 -0.46 -3.83
N THR A 222 15.69 -0.42 -4.33
CA THR A 222 16.89 -0.37 -3.49
C THR A 222 17.00 0.96 -2.76
N LEU A 223 16.80 2.08 -3.47
CA LEU A 223 16.82 3.41 -2.87
C LEU A 223 15.75 3.56 -1.78
N GLN A 224 14.53 3.05 -2.04
CA GLN A 224 13.44 3.06 -1.07
C GLN A 224 13.80 2.29 0.22
N LYS A 225 14.43 1.11 0.09
CA LYS A 225 14.92 0.36 1.25
C LYS A 225 16.00 1.13 2.03
N GLN A 226 16.91 1.80 1.34
CA GLN A 226 18.00 2.55 1.95
C GLN A 226 17.50 3.71 2.83
N LEU A 227 16.35 4.31 2.52
CA LEU A 227 15.75 5.38 3.34
C LEU A 227 15.53 4.98 4.81
N PHE A 228 15.44 3.68 5.11
CA PHE A 228 15.11 3.16 6.44
C PHE A 228 16.22 2.27 7.04
N LEU A 229 17.39 2.23 6.42
CA LEU A 229 18.54 1.51 6.95
C LEU A 229 19.45 2.47 7.73
N ALA A 230 19.86 2.07 8.94
CA ALA A 230 20.67 2.89 9.83
C ALA A 230 21.97 3.43 9.20
N ASP A 231 22.58 2.64 8.31
CA ASP A 231 23.81 3.02 7.60
C ASP A 231 23.64 4.22 6.63
N TYR A 232 22.40 4.56 6.30
CA TYR A 232 22.04 5.66 5.39
C TYR A 232 21.32 6.81 6.11
N PHE A 233 21.17 6.73 7.42
CA PHE A 233 20.56 7.85 8.16
C PHE A 233 21.48 9.08 8.14
N PRO A 234 20.91 10.28 8.00
CA PRO A 234 21.66 11.52 8.13
C PRO A 234 22.39 11.60 9.48
N GLU A 235 23.51 12.33 9.48
CA GLU A 235 24.24 12.60 10.70
C GLU A 235 23.40 13.46 11.66
N TYR A 236 23.37 13.07 12.93
CA TYR A 236 22.75 13.87 13.98
C TYR A 236 23.65 15.06 14.36
N VAL A 237 23.15 16.29 14.24
CA VAL A 237 23.88 17.51 14.52
C VAL A 237 23.32 18.25 15.73
N MET A 238 22.02 18.40 15.84
CA MET A 238 21.31 19.02 16.93
C MET A 238 19.98 18.32 17.22
N ASN A 239 19.42 18.56 18.40
CA ASN A 239 18.12 17.92 18.66
C ASN A 239 16.97 18.68 17.95
N PRO A 240 15.82 18.00 17.69
CA PRO A 240 14.70 18.60 16.97
C PRO A 240 14.13 19.87 17.61
N GLN A 241 14.27 20.04 18.94
CA GLN A 241 13.83 21.25 19.62
C GLN A 241 14.73 22.43 19.28
N GLU A 242 16.03 22.20 19.21
CA GLU A 242 17.00 23.26 18.81
C GLU A 242 16.76 23.67 17.36
N ALA A 243 16.61 22.71 16.46
CA ALA A 243 16.27 22.97 15.08
C ALA A 243 14.94 23.77 14.95
N GLN A 244 13.92 23.43 15.74
CA GLN A 244 12.67 24.17 15.79
C GLN A 244 12.85 25.61 16.25
N PHE A 245 13.74 25.87 17.23
CA PHE A 245 14.05 27.24 17.68
C PHE A 245 14.80 28.03 16.60
N GLU A 246 15.73 27.42 15.88
CA GLU A 246 16.41 28.08 14.76
C GLU A 246 15.44 28.45 13.66
N TYR A 247 14.51 27.52 13.29
CA TYR A 247 13.42 27.81 12.36
C TYR A 247 12.55 29.00 12.82
N MET A 248 12.12 29.01 14.09
CA MET A 248 11.29 30.08 14.66
C MET A 248 12.00 31.45 14.70
N ARG A 249 13.34 31.47 14.77
CA ARG A 249 14.16 32.68 14.74
C ARG A 249 14.44 33.19 13.32
N GLY A 250 14.00 32.45 12.30
CA GLY A 250 14.24 32.79 10.91
C GLY A 250 15.67 32.52 10.45
N HIS A 251 16.36 31.59 11.10
CA HIS A 251 17.73 31.21 10.74
C HIS A 251 17.79 30.09 9.70
N GLY A 252 16.70 29.87 8.95
CA GLY A 252 16.63 28.86 7.92
C GLY A 252 16.52 29.48 6.52
N ASP A 253 17.11 28.80 5.55
CA ASP A 253 17.02 29.11 4.14
C ASP A 253 16.14 28.06 3.44
N LEU A 254 15.29 28.50 2.52
CA LEU A 254 14.63 27.60 1.58
C LEU A 254 15.60 27.34 0.42
N VAL A 255 15.94 26.07 0.21
CA VAL A 255 16.89 25.65 -0.82
C VAL A 255 16.28 24.56 -1.69
N ASP A 256 16.73 24.46 -2.95
CA ASP A 256 16.40 23.35 -3.80
C ASP A 256 16.98 22.04 -3.26
N LEU A 257 16.30 20.92 -3.47
CA LEU A 257 16.74 19.60 -2.99
C LEU A 257 18.14 19.24 -3.47
N THR A 258 18.53 19.67 -4.66
CA THR A 258 19.87 19.48 -5.22
C THR A 258 20.98 20.23 -4.48
N GLU A 259 20.62 21.21 -3.67
CA GLU A 259 21.53 22.04 -2.85
C GLU A 259 21.43 21.72 -1.37
N ALA A 260 20.62 20.72 -0.99
CA ALA A 260 20.36 20.36 0.41
C ALA A 260 21.48 19.51 1.02
N GLU A 261 22.33 18.87 0.20
CA GLU A 261 23.40 18.00 0.69
C GLU A 261 24.37 18.78 1.59
N GLY A 262 24.69 18.21 2.76
CA GLY A 262 25.57 18.83 3.76
C GLY A 262 24.96 19.96 4.60
N ARG A 263 23.64 20.23 4.44
CA ARG A 263 22.91 21.19 5.26
C ARG A 263 22.16 20.49 6.39
N ILE A 264 21.91 21.23 7.47
CA ILE A 264 21.10 20.76 8.60
C ILE A 264 19.63 21.00 8.27
N ALA A 265 18.82 19.94 8.31
CA ALA A 265 17.39 20.04 8.06
C ALA A 265 16.68 20.75 9.24
N LEU A 266 15.86 21.75 8.96
CA LEU A 266 14.95 22.36 9.93
C LEU A 266 13.53 21.83 9.83
N GLU A 267 13.21 21.11 8.75
CA GLU A 267 11.95 20.38 8.54
C GLU A 267 12.23 18.89 8.29
N GLY A 268 11.26 18.06 8.65
CA GLY A 268 11.36 16.62 8.40
C GLY A 268 11.01 16.26 6.96
N ALA A 269 11.68 15.24 6.41
CA ALA A 269 11.27 14.61 5.16
C ALA A 269 10.53 13.28 5.44
N LEU A 270 9.30 13.19 4.97
CA LEU A 270 8.39 12.10 5.22
C LEU A 270 7.88 11.52 3.89
N PRO A 271 8.41 10.39 3.41
CA PRO A 271 7.78 9.68 2.30
C PRO A 271 6.47 9.02 2.76
N TYR A 272 5.46 9.06 1.91
CA TYR A 272 4.20 8.38 2.19
C TYR A 272 3.71 7.61 0.94
N PRO A 273 3.60 6.29 1.00
CA PRO A 273 3.92 5.35 2.10
C PRO A 273 5.43 5.28 2.42
N PRO A 274 5.85 4.87 3.66
CA PRO A 274 5.07 4.35 4.78
C PRO A 274 4.69 5.40 5.83
N GLY A 275 5.00 6.68 5.65
CA GLY A 275 4.71 7.70 6.64
C GLY A 275 5.69 7.72 7.83
N VAL A 276 6.93 7.31 7.59
CA VAL A 276 8.05 7.35 8.55
C VAL A 276 9.03 8.43 8.14
N LEU A 277 9.42 9.29 9.07
CA LEU A 277 10.45 10.30 8.79
C LEU A 277 11.77 9.62 8.43
N CYS A 278 12.32 9.94 7.28
CA CYS A 278 13.65 9.52 6.86
C CYS A 278 14.71 10.61 7.10
N VAL A 279 14.29 11.87 7.23
CA VAL A 279 15.11 12.99 7.72
C VAL A 279 14.36 13.66 8.85
N HIS A 280 14.98 13.80 9.99
CA HIS A 280 14.46 14.54 11.14
C HIS A 280 15.04 15.96 11.18
N PRO A 281 14.31 16.95 11.73
CA PRO A 281 14.91 18.23 12.04
C PRO A 281 16.11 18.06 12.99
N GLY A 282 17.26 18.64 12.63
CA GLY A 282 18.49 18.58 13.41
C GLY A 282 19.40 17.43 13.08
#